data_57c99e17888ce44daf6a096eb13eb938
#
_entry.id   57c99e17888ce44daf6a096eb13eb938
#
_cell.length_a   1.000
_cell.length_b   1.000
_cell.length_c   1.000
_cell.angle_alpha   90.00
_cell.angle_beta   90.00
_cell.angle_gamma   90.00
#
_symmetry.space_group_name_H-M   'P 1'
#
loop_
_entity.id
_entity.type
_entity.pdbx_description
1 polymer ?
#
loop_
_entity_poly.entity_id
_entity_poly.type
_entity_poly.pdbx_seq_one_letter_code
_entity_poly.pdbx_strand_id
1 'polypeptide(L)'
;MKGVCELCGREGLELTRHHLIPRTRHRNRRVRRRFDREELTRRILMVCRPCHSQIHALISEKELAERYHSRDALLAHAGIRRFVDWIQSRPADLKPRGRRRR
;
A
#
# COMPACT_ATOMS: atom_id res chain seq x y z
N MET A 1 -7.42 -8.38 -11.75
CA MET A 1 -8.11 -9.29 -10.84
C MET A 1 -8.97 -8.54 -9.86
N LYS A 2 -10.22 -8.87 -9.80
CA LYS A 2 -11.13 -8.19 -8.88
C LYS A 2 -11.24 -8.94 -7.57
N GLY A 3 -11.42 -8.21 -6.50
CA GLY A 3 -11.55 -8.84 -5.19
C GLY A 3 -11.73 -7.81 -4.11
N VAL A 4 -11.30 -8.16 -2.90
CA VAL A 4 -11.42 -7.30 -1.73
C VAL A 4 -10.08 -6.62 -1.50
N CYS A 5 -10.10 -5.29 -1.39
CA CYS A 5 -8.88 -4.54 -1.09
C CYS A 5 -8.42 -4.91 0.33
N GLU A 6 -7.19 -5.34 0.45
CA GLU A 6 -6.68 -5.76 1.76
C GLU A 6 -6.41 -4.59 2.70
N LEU A 7 -6.47 -3.38 2.20
CA LEU A 7 -6.27 -2.21 3.05
C LEU A 7 -7.59 -1.58 3.49
N CYS A 8 -8.46 -1.23 2.54
CA CYS A 8 -9.71 -0.57 2.88
C CYS A 8 -10.91 -1.52 3.03
N GLY A 9 -10.80 -2.73 2.55
CA GLY A 9 -11.87 -3.71 2.72
C GLY A 9 -13.03 -3.65 1.75
N ARG A 10 -13.02 -2.71 0.81
CA ARG A 10 -14.11 -2.65 -0.15
C ARG A 10 -14.01 -3.82 -1.13
N GLU A 11 -15.18 -4.30 -1.57
CA GLU A 11 -15.23 -5.46 -2.46
C GLU A 11 -15.53 -5.12 -3.91
N GLY A 12 -15.26 -6.05 -4.78
CA GLY A 12 -15.57 -5.89 -6.20
C GLY A 12 -14.69 -4.92 -6.92
N LEU A 13 -13.49 -4.71 -6.42
CA LEU A 13 -12.58 -3.74 -6.99
C LEU A 13 -11.46 -4.40 -7.78
N GLU A 14 -10.99 -3.68 -8.78
CA GLU A 14 -9.79 -4.12 -9.49
C GLU A 14 -8.62 -3.92 -8.54
N LEU A 15 -7.84 -4.96 -8.31
CA LEU A 15 -6.74 -4.91 -7.35
C LEU A 15 -5.39 -4.78 -8.04
N THR A 16 -4.47 -4.14 -7.35
CA THR A 16 -3.10 -4.00 -7.81
C THR A 16 -2.17 -4.59 -6.75
N ARG A 17 -0.99 -5.01 -7.17
CA ARG A 17 -0.02 -5.56 -6.24
C ARG A 17 0.80 -4.45 -5.64
N HIS A 18 0.75 -4.34 -4.33
CA HIS A 18 1.61 -3.40 -3.62
C HIS A 18 2.72 -4.21 -2.95
N HIS A 19 3.96 -3.96 -3.35
CA HIS A 19 5.08 -4.60 -2.69
C HIS A 19 5.31 -3.90 -1.37
N LEU A 20 5.13 -4.61 -0.27
CA LEU A 20 5.31 -4.02 1.06
C LEU A 20 6.74 -3.56 1.24
N ILE A 21 7.68 -4.27 0.62
CA ILE A 21 9.05 -3.80 0.55
C ILE A 21 9.29 -3.47 -0.91
N PRO A 22 9.36 -2.18 -1.28
CA PRO A 22 9.47 -1.80 -2.70
C PRO A 22 10.66 -2.46 -3.37
N ARG A 23 10.46 -2.87 -4.61
CA ARG A 23 11.53 -3.57 -5.36
C ARG A 23 12.81 -2.75 -5.45
N THR A 24 12.68 -1.44 -5.49
CA THR A 24 13.86 -0.56 -5.54
C THR A 24 14.71 -0.68 -4.28
N ARG A 25 14.16 -1.18 -3.18
CA ARG A 25 14.87 -1.33 -1.93
C ARG A 25 15.42 -2.74 -1.70
N HIS A 26 15.12 -3.67 -2.59
CA HIS A 26 15.54 -5.06 -2.39
C HIS A 26 17.06 -5.24 -2.39
N ARG A 27 17.79 -4.34 -2.99
CA ARG A 27 19.24 -4.44 -3.00
C ARG A 27 19.90 -3.70 -1.87
N ASN A 28 19.10 -2.98 -1.07
CA ASN A 28 19.64 -2.23 0.05
C ASN A 28 20.18 -3.18 1.12
N ARG A 29 21.41 -2.93 1.60
CA ARG A 29 22.01 -3.79 2.58
C ARG A 29 21.23 -3.98 3.84
N ARG A 30 20.69 -2.91 4.41
CA ARG A 30 19.92 -3.00 5.64
C ARG A 30 18.66 -3.83 5.45
N VAL A 31 18.00 -3.66 4.30
CA VAL A 31 16.81 -4.42 3.98
C VAL A 31 17.16 -5.90 3.86
N ARG A 32 18.25 -6.20 3.19
CA ARG A 32 18.65 -7.59 2.99
C ARG A 32 19.07 -8.27 4.28
N ARG A 33 19.46 -7.51 5.27
CA ARG A 33 19.79 -8.09 6.56
C ARG A 33 18.54 -8.45 7.35
N ARG A 34 17.46 -7.70 7.13
CA ARG A 34 16.22 -7.91 7.88
C ARG A 34 15.29 -8.92 7.23
N PHE A 35 15.33 -9.03 5.93
CA PHE A 35 14.42 -9.89 5.19
C PHE A 35 15.19 -10.76 4.23
N ASP A 36 14.85 -12.05 4.21
CA ASP A 36 15.50 -12.92 3.26
C ASP A 36 14.86 -12.74 1.87
N ARG A 37 15.43 -13.37 0.88
CA ARG A 37 14.98 -13.21 -0.49
C ARG A 37 13.52 -13.57 -0.69
N GLU A 38 13.08 -14.62 -0.04
CA GLU A 38 11.70 -15.05 -0.15
C GLU A 38 10.75 -14.02 0.41
N GLU A 39 11.08 -13.47 1.56
CA GLU A 39 10.24 -12.45 2.17
C GLU A 39 10.14 -11.21 1.30
N LEU A 40 11.24 -10.83 0.69
CA LEU A 40 11.25 -9.65 -0.18
C LEU A 40 10.26 -9.79 -1.34
N THR A 41 10.17 -10.99 -1.88
CA THR A 41 9.29 -11.21 -3.02
C THR A 41 7.88 -11.58 -2.63
N ARG A 42 7.68 -12.19 -1.47
CA ARG A 42 6.37 -12.58 -1.03
C ARG A 42 5.55 -11.55 -0.30
N ARG A 43 6.13 -10.54 0.27
CA ARG A 43 5.38 -9.54 1.02
C ARG A 43 4.65 -8.61 0.07
N ILE A 44 3.49 -9.05 -0.35
CA ILE A 44 2.64 -8.29 -1.29
C ILE A 44 1.27 -8.12 -0.66
N LEU A 45 0.72 -6.93 -0.82
CA LEU A 45 -0.61 -6.62 -0.36
C LEU A 45 -1.45 -6.29 -1.60
N MET A 46 -2.59 -6.95 -1.76
CA MET A 46 -3.46 -6.68 -2.89
C MET A 46 -4.41 -5.56 -2.51
N VAL A 47 -4.27 -4.43 -3.16
CA VAL A 47 -5.01 -3.22 -2.81
C VAL A 47 -5.66 -2.59 -4.02
N CYS A 48 -6.73 -1.83 -3.79
CA CYS A 48 -7.37 -1.11 -4.87
C CYS A 48 -6.47 0.04 -5.31
N ARG A 49 -6.71 0.53 -6.52
CA ARG A 49 -5.90 1.59 -7.05
C ARG A 49 -5.84 2.84 -6.18
N PRO A 50 -6.98 3.34 -5.66
CA PRO A 50 -6.92 4.51 -4.79
C PRO A 50 -6.03 4.30 -3.56
N CYS A 51 -6.12 3.14 -2.91
CA CYS A 51 -5.28 2.87 -1.75
C CYS A 51 -3.82 2.79 -2.15
N HIS A 52 -3.53 2.13 -3.26
CA HIS A 52 -2.14 1.99 -3.73
C HIS A 52 -1.53 3.37 -4.01
N SER A 53 -2.29 4.21 -4.71
CA SER A 53 -1.83 5.57 -5.01
C SER A 53 -1.58 6.37 -3.74
N GLN A 54 -2.47 6.23 -2.77
CA GLN A 54 -2.34 6.98 -1.52
C GLN A 54 -1.12 6.55 -0.72
N ILE A 55 -0.84 5.26 -0.70
CA ILE A 55 0.35 4.76 -0.03
C ILE A 55 1.59 5.46 -0.59
N HIS A 56 1.72 5.45 -1.91
CA HIS A 56 2.91 6.04 -2.54
C HIS A 56 2.93 7.56 -2.51
N ALA A 57 1.77 8.18 -2.31
CA ALA A 57 1.71 9.63 -2.18
C ALA A 57 2.16 10.09 -0.79
N LEU A 58 1.93 9.27 0.22
CA LEU A 58 2.20 9.65 1.60
C LEU A 58 3.50 9.11 2.17
N ILE A 59 3.97 7.99 1.63
CA ILE A 59 5.12 7.30 2.22
C ILE A 59 6.16 7.02 1.14
N SER A 60 7.40 7.41 1.42
CA SER A 60 8.48 7.17 0.46
C SER A 60 8.82 5.67 0.44
N GLU A 61 9.46 5.25 -0.63
CA GLU A 61 9.86 3.85 -0.74
C GLU A 61 10.83 3.44 0.36
N LYS A 62 11.69 4.36 0.76
CA LYS A 62 12.62 4.08 1.84
C LYS A 62 11.86 3.84 3.14
N GLU A 63 10.89 4.68 3.44
CA GLU A 63 10.09 4.53 4.65
C GLU A 63 9.24 3.28 4.62
N LEU A 64 8.70 2.94 3.45
CA LEU A 64 7.94 1.71 3.32
C LEU A 64 8.79 0.52 3.75
N ALA A 65 10.02 0.45 3.24
CA ALA A 65 10.89 -0.66 3.55
C ALA A 65 11.33 -0.66 5.02
N GLU A 66 11.50 0.52 5.60
CA GLU A 66 11.99 0.63 6.98
C GLU A 66 10.92 0.50 8.03
N ARG A 67 9.76 1.08 7.81
CA ARG A 67 8.73 1.16 8.84
C ARG A 67 7.35 0.65 8.48
N TYR A 68 7.00 0.69 7.24
CA TYR A 68 5.62 0.38 6.83
C TYR A 68 5.52 -0.82 5.91
N HIS A 69 6.18 -1.89 6.31
CA HIS A 69 6.23 -3.11 5.50
C HIS A 69 5.24 -4.18 5.92
N SER A 70 4.14 -3.77 6.50
CA SER A 70 3.04 -4.67 6.82
C SER A 70 1.72 -3.92 6.73
N ARG A 71 0.63 -4.65 6.64
CA ARG A 71 -0.69 -4.04 6.61
C ARG A 71 -0.95 -3.24 7.87
N ASP A 72 -0.62 -3.83 9.02
CA ASP A 72 -0.84 -3.15 10.29
C ASP A 72 -0.03 -1.87 10.40
N ALA A 73 1.20 -1.89 9.94
CA ALA A 73 2.05 -0.71 9.98
C ALA A 73 1.46 0.41 9.09
N LEU A 74 0.95 0.03 7.91
CA LEU A 74 0.32 1.01 7.04
C LEU A 74 -0.90 1.64 7.70
N LEU A 75 -1.72 0.82 8.34
CA LEU A 75 -2.92 1.33 9.00
C LEU A 75 -2.60 2.18 10.23
N ALA A 76 -1.40 2.03 10.78
CA ALA A 76 -0.96 2.84 11.90
C ALA A 76 -0.49 4.23 11.46
N HIS A 77 -0.24 4.42 10.17
CA HIS A 77 0.16 5.72 9.65
C HIS A 77 -1.07 6.62 9.63
N ALA A 78 -1.00 7.77 10.28
CA ALA A 78 -2.16 8.64 10.44
C ALA A 78 -2.83 9.03 9.12
N GLY A 79 -2.03 9.37 8.12
CA GLY A 79 -2.57 9.76 6.81
C GLY A 79 -3.25 8.62 6.11
N ILE A 80 -2.68 7.43 6.18
CA ILE A 80 -3.27 6.24 5.59
C ILE A 80 -4.57 5.90 6.32
N ARG A 81 -4.56 5.97 7.66
CA ARG A 81 -5.74 5.68 8.44
C ARG A 81 -6.90 6.60 8.08
N ARG A 82 -6.62 7.89 7.96
CA ARG A 82 -7.65 8.85 7.58
C ARG A 82 -8.20 8.56 6.20
N PHE A 83 -7.34 8.23 5.26
CA PHE A 83 -7.78 7.92 3.91
C PHE A 83 -8.64 6.65 3.89
N VAL A 84 -8.21 5.62 4.59
CA VAL A 84 -8.94 4.36 4.65
C VAL A 84 -10.31 4.56 5.27
N ASP A 85 -10.38 5.32 6.36
CA ASP A 85 -11.65 5.60 7.02
C ASP A 85 -12.62 6.32 6.09
N TRP A 86 -12.09 7.20 5.26
CA TRP A 86 -12.93 7.92 4.32
C TRP A 86 -13.36 7.05 3.15
N ILE A 87 -12.43 6.30 2.55
CA ILE A 87 -12.73 5.55 1.33
C ILE A 87 -13.63 4.34 1.61
N GLN A 88 -13.58 3.79 2.81
CA GLN A 88 -14.36 2.61 3.15
C GLN A 88 -15.85 2.76 2.88
N SER A 89 -16.38 3.95 3.06
CA SER A 89 -17.80 4.19 2.86
C SER A 89 -18.13 4.68 1.45
N ARG A 90 -17.16 4.73 0.57
CA ARG A 90 -17.42 5.21 -0.79
C ARG A 90 -17.75 4.06 -1.74
N PRO A 91 -18.49 4.33 -2.80
CA PRO A 91 -18.83 3.30 -3.77
C PRO A 91 -17.57 2.74 -4.45
N ALA A 92 -17.66 1.50 -4.89
CA ALA A 92 -16.53 0.86 -5.54
C ALA A 92 -16.08 1.59 -6.81
N ASP A 93 -17.01 2.21 -7.51
CA ASP A 93 -16.65 2.91 -8.75
C ASP A 93 -16.19 4.34 -8.55
N LEU A 94 -16.08 4.79 -7.31
CA LEU A 94 -15.58 6.13 -7.04
C LEU A 94 -14.11 6.23 -7.36
N LYS A 95 -13.73 7.28 -8.07
CA LYS A 95 -12.33 7.54 -8.38
C LYS A 95 -11.92 8.86 -7.75
N PRO A 96 -11.21 8.81 -6.62
CA PRO A 96 -10.80 10.03 -5.92
C PRO A 96 -9.95 10.91 -6.81
N ARG A 97 -10.14 12.23 -6.70
CA ARG A 97 -9.36 13.12 -7.45
C ARG A 97 -7.93 13.07 -7.07
N GLY A 98 -7.59 12.75 -5.96
CA GLY A 98 -6.22 12.61 -5.56
C GLY A 98 -5.53 13.94 -5.68
N ARG A 99 -4.29 13.98 -5.82
CA ARG A 99 -3.54 15.07 -5.79
C ARG A 99 -3.17 15.58 -7.03
N ARG A 100 -3.68 15.71 -7.85
CA ARG A 100 -3.31 16.12 -9.03
C ARG A 100 -2.72 17.33 -9.01
N ARG A 101 -2.02 17.70 -9.35
CA ARG A 101 -1.44 18.67 -9.39
C ARG A 101 -1.73 19.52 -10.22
N ARG A 102 -1.74 20.16 -10.28
CA ARG A 102 -2.07 20.96 -11.04
C ARG A 102 -1.35 21.83 -11.07
#